data_c61a2dc1f4a598eebba5b88b48fb9541
#
_entry.id   c61a2dc1f4a598eebba5b88b48fb9541
#
_cell.length_a   1.000
_cell.length_b   1.000
_cell.length_c   1.000
_cell.angle_alpha   90.00
_cell.angle_beta   90.00
_cell.angle_gamma   90.00
#
_symmetry.space_group_name_H-M   'P 1'
#
loop_
_entity.id
_entity.type
_entity.pdbx_description
1 polymer ?
#
loop_
_entity_poly.entity_id
_entity_poly.type
_entity_poly.pdbx_seq_one_letter_code
_entity_poly.pdbx_strand_id
1 'polypeptide(L)'
;MTKRAKRPLLRRRVMIGPELWPRLAIFIILPSAALAQQDPAWPCAQRLVPSLSAGSFWPGQITSQPNWRDDDALFPLVTAVIDRDTPDDAATAKLSAYATPIPAARRPALFAALVDQTNDIRDVLIRRLIKLGRRQIAMGQTIAALSSKLDGLKPEDAARESLVGERDLDLRAFSETQHVMRYACEAPANMERRLGTFARLLLRK
;
A
#
# COMPACT_ATOMS: atom_id res chain seq x y z
N MET A 1 -89.39 -13.12 -44.14
CA MET A 1 -89.16 -13.69 -42.82
C MET A 1 -88.20 -14.86 -42.94
N THR A 2 -86.92 -14.69 -42.81
CA THR A 2 -85.97 -15.76 -43.01
C THR A 2 -85.02 -15.77 -41.81
N LYS A 3 -85.15 -16.82 -40.96
CA LYS A 3 -84.30 -17.09 -39.82
C LYS A 3 -82.92 -17.55 -40.29
N ARG A 4 -81.82 -16.81 -39.92
CA ARG A 4 -80.46 -17.22 -40.10
C ARG A 4 -79.98 -17.97 -38.84
N ALA A 5 -79.59 -19.21 -39.05
CA ALA A 5 -79.01 -20.08 -38.00
C ALA A 5 -77.57 -19.66 -37.70
N LYS A 6 -77.28 -19.54 -36.42
CA LYS A 6 -75.91 -19.32 -35.92
C LYS A 6 -75.14 -20.64 -35.80
N ARG A 7 -74.02 -20.76 -36.48
CA ARG A 7 -73.06 -21.89 -36.32
C ARG A 7 -72.20 -21.66 -35.14
N PRO A 8 -71.87 -22.67 -34.27
CA PRO A 8 -70.97 -22.53 -33.21
C PRO A 8 -69.52 -22.72 -33.71
N LEU A 9 -68.61 -21.75 -33.33
CA LEU A 9 -67.14 -21.84 -33.57
C LEU A 9 -66.55 -22.83 -32.61
N LEU A 10 -66.00 -23.93 -33.12
CA LEU A 10 -65.13 -24.85 -32.39
C LEU A 10 -63.82 -24.15 -31.98
N ARG A 11 -63.64 -23.90 -30.69
CA ARG A 11 -62.34 -23.50 -30.12
C ARG A 11 -61.41 -24.70 -30.10
N ARG A 12 -60.44 -24.67 -31.01
CA ARG A 12 -59.29 -25.60 -30.99
C ARG A 12 -58.39 -25.21 -29.78
N ARG A 13 -58.39 -26.02 -28.74
CA ARG A 13 -57.39 -25.93 -27.65
C ARG A 13 -56.06 -26.42 -28.21
N VAL A 14 -55.12 -25.51 -28.40
CA VAL A 14 -53.70 -25.84 -28.60
C VAL A 14 -53.14 -26.18 -27.25
N MET A 15 -52.81 -27.46 -27.01
CA MET A 15 -52.01 -27.89 -25.86
C MET A 15 -50.56 -27.48 -26.15
N ILE A 16 -50.10 -26.46 -25.45
CA ILE A 16 -48.67 -26.12 -25.38
C ILE A 16 -48.07 -27.03 -24.33
N GLY A 17 -47.28 -28.02 -24.79
CA GLY A 17 -46.51 -28.89 -23.90
C GLY A 17 -45.42 -28.11 -23.13
N PRO A 18 -44.98 -28.57 -21.93
CA PRO A 18 -43.93 -27.93 -21.21
C PRO A 18 -42.60 -28.17 -21.94
N GLU A 19 -42.12 -27.18 -22.65
CA GLU A 19 -40.76 -27.15 -23.20
C GLU A 19 -39.78 -27.15 -22.04
N LEU A 20 -39.06 -28.26 -21.88
CA LEU A 20 -37.90 -28.44 -20.99
C LEU A 20 -36.74 -27.62 -21.57
N TRP A 21 -36.66 -26.33 -21.18
CA TRP A 21 -35.46 -25.55 -21.41
C TRP A 21 -34.44 -25.95 -20.35
N PRO A 22 -33.25 -26.46 -20.74
CA PRO A 22 -32.16 -26.65 -19.78
C PRO A 22 -31.72 -25.29 -19.29
N ARG A 23 -31.96 -25.01 -18.00
CA ARG A 23 -31.40 -23.83 -17.30
C ARG A 23 -29.89 -24.02 -17.25
N LEU A 24 -29.15 -23.50 -18.24
CA LEU A 24 -27.73 -23.28 -18.14
C LEU A 24 -27.52 -22.25 -17.02
N ALA A 25 -27.19 -22.75 -15.83
CA ALA A 25 -26.69 -21.91 -14.76
C ALA A 25 -25.30 -21.46 -15.16
N ILE A 26 -25.19 -20.26 -15.73
CA ILE A 26 -23.90 -19.59 -15.93
C ILE A 26 -23.39 -19.23 -14.54
N PHE A 27 -22.49 -20.06 -14.00
CA PHE A 27 -21.68 -19.72 -12.85
C PHE A 27 -20.72 -18.59 -13.27
N ILE A 28 -21.11 -17.36 -13.01
CA ILE A 28 -20.21 -16.22 -13.09
C ILE A 28 -19.22 -16.39 -11.92
N ILE A 29 -18.07 -16.99 -12.22
CA ILE A 29 -16.91 -16.96 -11.31
C ILE A 29 -16.40 -15.53 -11.34
N LEU A 30 -16.91 -14.69 -10.43
CA LEU A 30 -16.31 -13.40 -10.13
C LEU A 30 -14.91 -13.70 -9.58
N PRO A 31 -13.83 -13.20 -10.23
CA PRO A 31 -12.53 -13.28 -9.61
C PRO A 31 -12.63 -12.48 -8.31
N SER A 32 -12.57 -13.17 -7.18
CA SER A 32 -12.35 -12.54 -5.89
C SER A 32 -10.98 -11.87 -6.00
N ALA A 33 -10.95 -10.58 -6.36
CA ALA A 33 -9.79 -9.76 -6.15
C ALA A 33 -9.51 -9.86 -4.64
N ALA A 34 -8.54 -10.68 -4.26
CA ALA A 34 -8.01 -10.73 -2.92
C ALA A 34 -7.50 -9.32 -2.65
N LEU A 35 -8.31 -8.49 -2.01
CA LEU A 35 -7.89 -7.23 -1.41
C LEU A 35 -6.79 -7.64 -0.45
N ALA A 36 -5.55 -7.41 -0.85
CA ALA A 36 -4.40 -7.65 0.01
C ALA A 36 -4.68 -6.89 1.30
N GLN A 37 -5.03 -7.63 2.34
CA GLN A 37 -5.47 -7.09 3.61
C GLN A 37 -4.26 -6.37 4.19
N GLN A 38 -4.36 -5.05 4.32
CA GLN A 38 -3.29 -4.26 4.91
C GLN A 38 -3.10 -4.71 6.36
N ASP A 39 -1.85 -4.73 6.85
CA ASP A 39 -1.58 -4.95 8.27
C ASP A 39 -2.41 -3.93 9.07
N PRO A 40 -3.28 -4.37 10.01
CA PRO A 40 -4.14 -3.46 10.78
C PRO A 40 -3.34 -2.47 11.61
N ALA A 41 -2.06 -2.74 11.86
CA ALA A 41 -1.14 -1.82 12.53
C ALA A 41 -0.40 -0.87 11.58
N TRP A 42 -0.69 -0.91 10.27
CA TRP A 42 -0.13 0.07 9.34
C TRP A 42 -0.67 1.46 9.62
N PRO A 43 0.16 2.43 10.05
CA PRO A 43 -0.33 3.69 10.60
C PRO A 43 -0.54 4.78 9.54
N CYS A 44 -0.12 4.54 8.30
CA CYS A 44 -0.09 5.58 7.27
C CYS A 44 -1.36 5.58 6.42
N ALA A 45 -1.80 6.77 5.99
CA ALA A 45 -2.99 6.92 5.15
C ALA A 45 -2.82 6.30 3.75
N GLN A 46 -1.58 6.33 3.20
CA GLN A 46 -1.29 5.69 1.93
C GLN A 46 -1.28 4.17 2.06
N ARG A 47 -1.69 3.51 0.99
CA ARG A 47 -1.67 2.05 0.94
C ARG A 47 -0.27 1.49 1.18
N LEU A 48 -0.18 0.44 1.99
CA LEU A 48 1.06 -0.31 2.17
C LEU A 48 1.43 -1.03 0.87
N VAL A 49 2.58 -0.67 0.31
CA VAL A 49 3.24 -1.36 -0.79
C VAL A 49 4.53 -1.96 -0.23
N PRO A 50 4.59 -3.27 0.03
CA PRO A 50 5.75 -3.88 0.69
C PRO A 50 7.05 -3.72 -0.08
N SER A 51 7.03 -3.93 -1.39
CA SER A 51 8.18 -3.75 -2.26
C SER A 51 7.80 -3.06 -3.56
N LEU A 52 8.73 -2.30 -4.12
CA LEU A 52 8.59 -1.63 -5.41
C LEU A 52 9.11 -2.54 -6.52
N SER A 53 8.38 -2.62 -7.62
CA SER A 53 8.86 -3.29 -8.83
C SER A 53 9.57 -2.28 -9.74
N ALA A 54 10.74 -2.63 -10.23
CA ALA A 54 11.43 -1.80 -11.21
C ALA A 54 10.59 -1.58 -12.49
N GLY A 55 9.76 -2.56 -12.87
CA GLY A 55 8.84 -2.47 -14.01
C GLY A 55 7.71 -1.44 -13.82
N SER A 56 7.46 -0.95 -12.59
CA SER A 56 6.50 0.14 -12.36
C SER A 56 7.04 1.51 -12.79
N PHE A 57 8.33 1.64 -12.98
CA PHE A 57 9.01 2.89 -13.30
C PHE A 57 9.69 2.87 -14.68
N TRP A 58 10.00 1.67 -15.19
CA TRP A 58 10.81 1.47 -16.38
C TRP A 58 10.01 0.82 -17.49
N PRO A 59 9.96 1.42 -18.69
CA PRO A 59 9.33 0.81 -19.85
C PRO A 59 10.20 -0.32 -20.40
N GLY A 60 9.61 -1.48 -20.66
CA GLY A 60 10.28 -2.63 -21.24
C GLY A 60 10.89 -3.59 -20.22
N GLN A 61 11.70 -4.52 -20.71
CA GLN A 61 12.30 -5.54 -19.86
C GLN A 61 13.45 -4.97 -19.03
N ILE A 62 13.48 -5.35 -17.76
CA ILE A 62 14.57 -5.03 -16.85
C ILE A 62 15.34 -6.32 -16.58
N THR A 63 16.62 -6.31 -16.93
CA THR A 63 17.54 -7.37 -16.54
C THR A 63 18.13 -6.99 -15.19
N SER A 64 17.85 -7.78 -14.16
CA SER A 64 18.49 -7.59 -12.85
C SER A 64 19.97 -7.97 -12.94
N GLN A 65 20.79 -7.26 -12.19
CA GLN A 65 22.20 -7.62 -11.97
C GLN A 65 22.31 -8.18 -10.54
N PRO A 66 22.23 -9.51 -10.35
CA PRO A 66 22.10 -10.10 -9.02
C PRO A 66 23.28 -9.79 -8.09
N ASN A 67 24.48 -9.61 -8.64
CA ASN A 67 25.71 -9.38 -7.88
C ASN A 67 26.18 -7.91 -7.90
N TRP A 68 25.27 -6.95 -8.04
CA TRP A 68 25.64 -5.54 -8.08
C TRP A 68 26.34 -5.06 -6.80
N ARG A 69 26.15 -5.76 -5.67
CA ARG A 69 26.79 -5.46 -4.38
C ARG A 69 28.26 -5.83 -4.35
N ASP A 70 28.69 -6.73 -5.26
CA ASP A 70 30.10 -7.16 -5.42
C ASP A 70 30.83 -6.30 -6.46
N ASP A 71 30.17 -5.35 -7.09
CA ASP A 71 30.75 -4.45 -8.08
C ASP A 71 31.32 -3.20 -7.38
N ASP A 72 32.65 -3.06 -7.39
CA ASP A 72 33.40 -2.00 -6.70
C ASP A 72 33.01 -0.57 -7.13
N ALA A 73 32.48 -0.41 -8.36
CA ALA A 73 32.03 0.88 -8.87
C ALA A 73 30.56 1.13 -8.62
N LEU A 74 29.73 0.09 -8.74
CA LEU A 74 28.28 0.21 -8.66
C LEU A 74 27.78 0.26 -7.24
N PHE A 75 28.31 -0.56 -6.32
CA PHE A 75 27.89 -0.61 -4.94
C PHE A 75 28.01 0.76 -4.22
N PRO A 76 29.19 1.44 -4.21
CA PRO A 76 29.30 2.74 -3.56
C PRO A 76 28.43 3.81 -4.21
N LEU A 77 28.24 3.77 -5.54
CA LEU A 77 27.34 4.68 -6.24
C LEU A 77 25.90 4.51 -5.79
N VAL A 78 25.37 3.28 -5.85
CA VAL A 78 23.98 2.96 -5.47
C VAL A 78 23.73 3.35 -4.02
N THR A 79 24.65 3.00 -3.13
CA THR A 79 24.56 3.37 -1.71
C THR A 79 24.51 4.89 -1.53
N ALA A 80 25.41 5.63 -2.15
CA ALA A 80 25.45 7.09 -2.05
C ALA A 80 24.24 7.79 -2.69
N VAL A 81 23.71 7.25 -3.80
CA VAL A 81 22.54 7.81 -4.49
C VAL A 81 21.26 7.57 -3.72
N ILE A 82 21.13 6.42 -3.04
CA ILE A 82 19.91 6.08 -2.27
C ILE A 82 19.96 6.60 -0.84
N ASP A 83 21.12 6.97 -0.32
CA ASP A 83 21.25 7.52 1.01
C ASP A 83 20.28 8.69 1.23
N ARG A 84 19.53 8.60 2.33
CA ARG A 84 18.53 9.62 2.72
C ARG A 84 19.15 10.98 3.03
N ASP A 85 20.40 11.01 3.47
CA ASP A 85 21.12 12.23 3.84
C ASP A 85 21.80 12.88 2.61
N THR A 86 21.79 12.21 1.47
CA THR A 86 22.22 12.77 0.19
C THR A 86 21.08 13.58 -0.44
N PRO A 87 21.24 14.91 -0.63
CA PRO A 87 20.24 15.75 -1.29
C PRO A 87 19.89 15.27 -2.70
N ASP A 88 18.66 15.50 -3.15
CA ASP A 88 18.15 14.98 -4.43
C ASP A 88 18.95 15.48 -5.64
N ASP A 89 19.41 16.72 -5.63
CA ASP A 89 20.26 17.31 -6.66
C ASP A 89 21.64 16.64 -6.71
N ALA A 90 22.28 16.43 -5.56
CA ALA A 90 23.55 15.74 -5.44
C ALA A 90 23.45 14.27 -5.88
N ALA A 91 22.39 13.56 -5.48
CA ALA A 91 22.13 12.20 -5.92
C ALA A 91 21.93 12.11 -7.44
N THR A 92 21.14 13.04 -7.99
CA THR A 92 20.89 13.15 -9.43
C THR A 92 22.16 13.44 -10.21
N ALA A 93 23.02 14.34 -9.72
CA ALA A 93 24.30 14.66 -10.34
C ALA A 93 25.25 13.45 -10.34
N LYS A 94 25.38 12.74 -9.19
CA LYS A 94 26.19 11.52 -9.11
C LYS A 94 25.71 10.45 -10.08
N LEU A 95 24.40 10.20 -10.12
CA LEU A 95 23.80 9.20 -11.02
C LEU A 95 23.99 9.58 -12.48
N SER A 96 23.82 10.85 -12.84
CA SER A 96 24.02 11.35 -14.20
C SER A 96 25.47 11.20 -14.65
N ALA A 97 26.43 11.58 -13.81
CA ALA A 97 27.85 11.46 -14.12
C ALA A 97 28.25 10.01 -14.41
N TYR A 98 27.75 9.07 -13.60
CA TYR A 98 27.99 7.64 -13.81
C TYR A 98 27.27 7.09 -15.05
N ALA A 99 26.03 7.53 -15.29
CA ALA A 99 25.21 7.00 -16.40
C ALA A 99 25.64 7.52 -17.78
N THR A 100 26.34 8.65 -17.87
CA THR A 100 26.74 9.27 -19.14
C THR A 100 27.65 8.37 -19.97
N PRO A 101 28.73 7.77 -19.42
CA PRO A 101 29.64 6.90 -20.20
C PRO A 101 29.13 5.48 -20.42
N ILE A 102 28.08 5.05 -19.69
CA ILE A 102 27.60 3.67 -19.81
C ILE A 102 26.62 3.49 -20.99
N PRO A 103 26.70 2.37 -21.72
CA PRO A 103 25.78 2.07 -22.82
C PRO A 103 24.34 2.04 -22.32
N ALA A 104 23.41 2.54 -23.13
CA ALA A 104 21.98 2.57 -22.81
C ALA A 104 21.43 1.19 -22.41
N ALA A 105 21.95 0.11 -23.01
CA ALA A 105 21.57 -1.28 -22.67
C ALA A 105 21.90 -1.70 -21.24
N ARG A 106 22.84 -1.02 -20.55
CA ARG A 106 23.20 -1.31 -19.15
C ARG A 106 22.43 -0.48 -18.13
N ARG A 107 21.74 0.58 -18.54
CA ARG A 107 20.98 1.46 -17.64
C ARG A 107 19.80 0.78 -16.93
N PRO A 108 19.07 -0.19 -17.55
CA PRO A 108 18.05 -0.95 -16.85
C PRO A 108 18.60 -1.73 -15.65
N ALA A 109 19.81 -2.33 -15.79
CA ALA A 109 20.44 -3.06 -14.69
C ALA A 109 20.90 -2.12 -13.55
N LEU A 110 21.42 -0.94 -13.88
CA LEU A 110 21.71 0.10 -12.90
C LEU A 110 20.43 0.53 -12.15
N PHE A 111 19.33 0.75 -12.86
CA PHE A 111 18.07 1.10 -12.24
C PHE A 111 17.51 -0.01 -11.34
N ALA A 112 17.65 -1.27 -11.76
CA ALA A 112 17.27 -2.42 -10.93
C ALA A 112 18.03 -2.45 -9.61
N ALA A 113 19.33 -2.13 -9.61
CA ALA A 113 20.15 -2.04 -8.39
C ALA A 113 19.68 -0.92 -7.46
N LEU A 114 19.27 0.25 -8.01
CA LEU A 114 18.70 1.34 -7.22
C LEU A 114 17.37 0.94 -6.57
N VAL A 115 16.51 0.22 -7.30
CA VAL A 115 15.23 -0.28 -6.77
C VAL A 115 15.47 -1.32 -5.67
N ASP A 116 16.41 -2.23 -5.87
CA ASP A 116 16.76 -3.28 -4.92
C ASP A 116 17.26 -2.67 -3.59
N GLN A 117 18.22 -1.74 -3.64
CA GLN A 117 18.69 -1.01 -2.48
C GLN A 117 17.58 -0.21 -1.79
N THR A 118 16.72 0.42 -2.56
CA THR A 118 15.58 1.15 -2.02
C THR A 118 14.64 0.21 -1.28
N ASN A 119 14.37 -0.98 -1.82
CA ASN A 119 13.52 -1.97 -1.17
C ASN A 119 14.09 -2.46 0.15
N ASP A 120 15.40 -2.68 0.25
CA ASP A 120 16.05 -3.05 1.52
C ASP A 120 15.80 -2.00 2.61
N ILE A 121 15.99 -0.73 2.28
CA ILE A 121 15.77 0.38 3.23
C ILE A 121 14.27 0.51 3.55
N ARG A 122 13.40 0.40 2.55
CA ARG A 122 11.95 0.45 2.74
C ARG A 122 11.44 -0.66 3.63
N ASP A 123 11.95 -1.87 3.49
CA ASP A 123 11.55 -3.00 4.30
C ASP A 123 11.84 -2.76 5.80
N VAL A 124 13.03 -2.24 6.12
CA VAL A 124 13.36 -1.83 7.49
C VAL A 124 12.41 -0.74 8.01
N LEU A 125 12.13 0.27 7.18
CA LEU A 125 11.26 1.38 7.52
C LEU A 125 9.82 0.91 7.75
N ILE A 126 9.27 0.08 6.86
CA ILE A 126 7.91 -0.46 6.96
C ILE A 126 7.74 -1.27 8.25
N ARG A 127 8.71 -2.15 8.57
CA ARG A 127 8.67 -2.88 9.85
C ARG A 127 8.66 -1.96 11.07
N ARG A 128 9.44 -0.87 11.04
CA ARG A 128 9.45 0.14 12.11
C ARG A 128 8.13 0.88 12.23
N LEU A 129 7.51 1.26 11.11
CA LEU A 129 6.20 1.91 11.07
C LEU A 129 5.09 1.00 11.62
N ILE A 130 5.07 -0.26 11.25
CA ILE A 130 4.11 -1.25 11.77
C ILE A 130 4.31 -1.43 13.28
N LYS A 131 5.57 -1.53 13.76
CA LYS A 131 5.85 -1.60 15.20
C LYS A 131 5.35 -0.37 15.94
N LEU A 132 5.52 0.81 15.36
CA LEU A 132 5.03 2.07 15.93
C LEU A 132 3.50 2.11 15.95
N GLY A 133 2.85 1.66 14.88
CA GLY A 133 1.39 1.54 14.83
C GLY A 133 0.82 0.60 15.89
N ARG A 134 1.46 -0.57 16.10
CA ARG A 134 1.08 -1.50 17.19
C ARG A 134 1.20 -0.85 18.55
N ARG A 135 2.27 -0.08 18.79
CA ARG A 135 2.44 0.68 20.03
C ARG A 135 1.33 1.72 20.22
N GLN A 136 0.95 2.42 19.15
CA GLN A 136 -0.16 3.39 19.21
C GLN A 136 -1.48 2.72 19.56
N ILE A 137 -1.79 1.59 18.97
CA ILE A 137 -2.99 0.81 19.29
C ILE A 137 -3.00 0.44 20.78
N ALA A 138 -1.89 -0.08 21.31
CA ALA A 138 -1.78 -0.47 22.71
C ALA A 138 -1.94 0.73 23.65
N MET A 139 -1.33 1.89 23.34
CA MET A 139 -1.51 3.12 24.13
C MET A 139 -2.98 3.59 24.12
N GLY A 140 -3.63 3.54 22.96
CA GLY A 140 -5.06 3.87 22.87
C GLY A 140 -5.93 2.96 23.75
N GLN A 141 -5.63 1.67 23.81
CA GLN A 141 -6.31 0.72 24.70
C GLN A 141 -6.06 1.04 26.18
N THR A 142 -4.83 1.38 26.56
CA THR A 142 -4.52 1.81 27.94
C THR A 142 -5.29 3.06 28.33
N ILE A 143 -5.30 4.09 27.47
CA ILE A 143 -6.04 5.33 27.70
C ILE A 143 -7.55 5.05 27.87
N ALA A 144 -8.12 4.19 27.02
CA ALA A 144 -9.51 3.79 27.12
C ALA A 144 -9.81 3.07 28.45
N ALA A 145 -8.94 2.17 28.88
CA ALA A 145 -9.06 1.46 30.14
C ALA A 145 -8.98 2.41 31.36
N LEU A 146 -8.06 3.38 31.34
CA LEU A 146 -7.93 4.41 32.39
C LEU A 146 -9.18 5.30 32.44
N SER A 147 -9.68 5.70 31.26
CA SER A 147 -10.92 6.49 31.19
C SER A 147 -12.11 5.73 31.77
N SER A 148 -12.28 4.45 31.42
CA SER A 148 -13.35 3.61 31.97
C SER A 148 -13.25 3.42 33.50
N LYS A 149 -12.01 3.29 34.04
CA LYS A 149 -11.82 3.26 35.50
C LYS A 149 -12.23 4.58 36.15
N LEU A 150 -11.87 5.70 35.54
CA LEU A 150 -12.22 7.05 36.06
C LEU A 150 -13.74 7.29 36.07
N ASP A 151 -14.44 6.77 35.04
CA ASP A 151 -15.91 6.89 34.97
C ASP A 151 -16.63 6.11 36.08
N GLY A 152 -16.00 5.05 36.59
CA GLY A 152 -16.51 4.26 37.72
C GLY A 152 -16.19 4.83 39.10
N LEU A 153 -15.35 5.87 39.20
CA LEU A 153 -14.96 6.48 40.47
C LEU A 153 -15.83 7.70 40.82
N LYS A 154 -16.10 7.88 42.11
CA LYS A 154 -16.71 9.11 42.60
C LYS A 154 -15.70 10.26 42.61
N PRO A 155 -16.18 11.52 42.58
CA PRO A 155 -15.28 12.69 42.61
C PRO A 155 -14.31 12.74 43.80
N GLU A 156 -14.74 12.21 44.95
CA GLU A 156 -14.02 12.18 46.23
C GLU A 156 -13.04 11.01 46.39
N ASP A 157 -13.01 10.07 45.45
CA ASP A 157 -12.11 8.91 45.53
C ASP A 157 -10.62 9.33 45.45
N ALA A 158 -9.86 8.97 46.48
CA ALA A 158 -8.44 9.33 46.56
C ALA A 158 -7.59 8.86 45.39
N ALA A 159 -8.00 7.77 44.71
CA ALA A 159 -7.29 7.24 43.54
C ALA A 159 -7.52 8.07 42.26
N ARG A 160 -8.53 8.94 42.23
CA ARG A 160 -8.95 9.68 41.04
C ARG A 160 -7.86 10.60 40.49
N GLU A 161 -7.19 11.35 41.35
CA GLU A 161 -6.14 12.30 40.97
C GLU A 161 -4.98 11.59 40.30
N SER A 162 -4.52 10.48 40.89
CA SER A 162 -3.42 9.66 40.30
C SER A 162 -3.78 9.10 38.92
N LEU A 163 -4.99 8.56 38.75
CA LEU A 163 -5.45 8.00 37.48
C LEU A 163 -5.66 9.08 36.41
N VAL A 164 -6.09 10.28 36.77
CA VAL A 164 -6.15 11.44 35.85
C VAL A 164 -4.77 11.81 35.38
N GLY A 165 -3.80 11.89 36.31
CA GLY A 165 -2.40 12.20 35.97
C GLY A 165 -1.78 11.16 35.01
N GLU A 166 -2.02 9.86 35.26
CA GLU A 166 -1.55 8.77 34.41
C GLU A 166 -2.17 8.86 33.00
N ARG A 167 -3.50 8.99 32.93
CA ARG A 167 -4.21 9.14 31.65
C ARG A 167 -3.72 10.35 30.84
N ASP A 168 -3.51 11.50 31.48
CA ASP A 168 -3.11 12.73 30.83
C ASP A 168 -1.65 12.65 30.34
N LEU A 169 -0.80 11.90 31.04
CA LEU A 169 0.56 11.58 30.59
C LEU A 169 0.51 10.71 29.32
N ASP A 170 -0.28 9.66 29.33
CA ASP A 170 -0.44 8.75 28.18
C ASP A 170 -1.06 9.46 26.98
N LEU A 171 -2.04 10.36 27.18
CA LEU A 171 -2.62 11.18 26.11
C LEU A 171 -1.58 12.08 25.43
N ARG A 172 -0.68 12.70 26.22
CA ARG A 172 0.43 13.50 25.67
C ARG A 172 1.38 12.64 24.86
N ALA A 173 1.83 11.51 25.40
CA ALA A 173 2.73 10.59 24.72
C ALA A 173 2.11 10.03 23.42
N PHE A 174 0.79 9.73 23.44
CA PHE A 174 0.01 9.30 22.27
C PHE A 174 0.00 10.38 21.19
N SER A 175 -0.29 11.63 21.55
CA SER A 175 -0.32 12.76 20.63
C SER A 175 1.06 13.05 20.01
N GLU A 176 2.12 13.04 20.79
CA GLU A 176 3.50 13.22 20.32
C GLU A 176 3.90 12.11 19.35
N THR A 177 3.57 10.86 19.67
CA THR A 177 3.85 9.73 18.79
C THR A 177 3.07 9.84 17.47
N GLN A 178 1.83 10.30 17.48
CA GLN A 178 1.06 10.56 16.25
C GLN A 178 1.72 11.64 15.38
N HIS A 179 2.25 12.69 16.00
CA HIS A 179 2.94 13.74 15.27
C HIS A 179 4.18 13.21 14.55
N VAL A 180 5.06 12.49 15.26
CA VAL A 180 6.25 11.84 14.68
C VAL A 180 5.87 10.87 13.56
N MET A 181 4.80 10.11 13.74
CA MET A 181 4.33 9.12 12.77
C MET A 181 3.91 9.74 11.44
N ARG A 182 3.30 10.92 11.45
CA ARG A 182 2.94 11.64 10.21
C ARG A 182 4.16 11.89 9.33
N TYR A 183 5.25 12.38 9.90
CA TYR A 183 6.50 12.59 9.16
C TYR A 183 7.14 11.28 8.70
N ALA A 184 7.14 10.27 9.57
CA ALA A 184 7.68 8.96 9.21
C ALA A 184 6.92 8.30 8.05
N CYS A 185 5.61 8.55 7.92
CA CYS A 185 4.78 8.05 6.83
C CYS A 185 5.08 8.71 5.47
N GLU A 186 5.73 9.86 5.42
CA GLU A 186 6.15 10.49 4.16
C GLU A 186 7.36 9.78 3.52
N ALA A 187 8.20 9.13 4.33
CA ALA A 187 9.45 8.56 3.86
C ALA A 187 9.28 7.50 2.76
N PRO A 188 8.33 6.53 2.85
CA PRO A 188 8.10 5.56 1.77
C PRO A 188 7.70 6.22 0.44
N ALA A 189 6.84 7.24 0.49
CA ALA A 189 6.41 7.98 -0.70
C ALA A 189 7.54 8.84 -1.29
N ASN A 190 8.40 9.40 -0.44
CA ASN A 190 9.57 10.15 -0.88
C ASN A 190 10.57 9.26 -1.63
N MET A 191 10.83 8.06 -1.12
CA MET A 191 11.69 7.07 -1.79
C MET A 191 11.13 6.69 -3.17
N GLU A 192 9.83 6.47 -3.28
CA GLU A 192 9.17 6.15 -4.55
C GLU A 192 9.28 7.30 -5.55
N ARG A 193 9.03 8.55 -5.13
CA ARG A 193 9.21 9.74 -5.99
C ARG A 193 10.66 9.87 -6.49
N ARG A 194 11.62 9.63 -5.60
CA ARG A 194 13.06 9.70 -5.92
C ARG A 194 13.42 8.67 -6.98
N LEU A 195 12.97 7.42 -6.85
CA LEU A 195 13.13 6.39 -7.89
C LEU A 195 12.51 6.81 -9.22
N GLY A 196 11.33 7.40 -9.22
CA GLY A 196 10.72 7.94 -10.44
C GLY A 196 11.55 9.03 -11.11
N THR A 197 12.26 9.85 -10.33
CA THR A 197 13.20 10.84 -10.86
C THR A 197 14.44 10.18 -11.48
N PHE A 198 14.99 9.18 -10.82
CA PHE A 198 16.14 8.42 -11.33
C PHE A 198 15.81 7.63 -12.62
N ALA A 199 14.61 7.02 -12.67
CA ALA A 199 14.14 6.37 -13.88
C ALA A 199 14.10 7.34 -15.08
N ARG A 200 13.47 8.50 -14.90
CA ARG A 200 13.39 9.53 -15.94
C ARG A 200 14.78 10.02 -16.39
N LEU A 201 15.72 10.17 -15.46
CA LEU A 201 17.09 10.56 -15.78
C LEU A 201 17.78 9.50 -16.65
N LEU A 202 17.69 8.24 -16.26
CA LEU A 202 18.34 7.14 -16.95
C LEU A 202 17.71 6.81 -18.31
N LEU A 203 16.43 7.16 -18.50
CA LEU A 203 15.70 7.00 -19.77
C LEU A 203 16.02 8.09 -20.79
N ARG A 204 16.58 9.22 -20.38
CA ARG A 204 17.00 10.28 -21.31
C ARG A 204 18.12 9.75 -22.20
N LYS A 205 17.94 9.96 -23.53
CA LYS A 205 18.91 9.53 -24.56
C LYS A 205 20.16 10.39 -24.54
#